data_936455326464e2e044679450375a913d
#
_entry.id   936455326464e2e044679450375a913d
#
_cell.length_a   1.000
_cell.length_b   1.000
_cell.length_c   1.000
_cell.angle_alpha   90.00
_cell.angle_beta   90.00
_cell.angle_gamma   90.00
#
_symmetry.space_group_name_H-M   'P 1'
#
loop_
_entity.id
_entity.type
_entity.pdbx_description
1 polymer ?
#
loop_
_entity_poly.entity_id
_entity_poly.type
_entity_poly.pdbx_seq_one_letter_code
_entity_poly.pdbx_strand_id
1 'polypeptide(L)'
;MRNIFDQYSQQENRLTHALMCALTEDKKLLQYFIRWITGKAAPKNIEIIEQGLPGEPELDEDESEKRGLPDAWIFNDNNWSLLIESKISAPLKNDQLHRHYSTALRRGFDDITLLAIDAVKPKSNLPAYVIFRRWSEIYTWLCVQSNYSHWALKTARFIEVAESKWSAEGYLKEGALTVFSGIPFSDDNPYNYPEAKRLLKLALDELGARKDLVRELGMDPQSLGRGAITGRDGVAVWDFLRLKKSNNEEPFTKYPHLTLALESDKILTIITVPHGIKTTFRKNIVNLGFEGFYELMAQVNNNLDKALNKATGAAPWVVVVQRRYPFQRASAIVDARIEYDLRTAFSSRKKQPVKVQQEWLKATYEALSKKRSNLQVAVGAIFPYRTCEVTRHPDMINFIANTWIACKPLLDVMLKA
;
A
#
# COMPACT_ATOMS: atom_id res chain seq x y z
N MET A 1 -26.33 -3.41 -23.46
CA MET A 1 -25.41 -3.33 -22.31
C MET A 1 -25.99 -4.18 -21.19
N ARG A 2 -25.14 -5.01 -20.57
CA ARG A 2 -25.58 -5.86 -19.45
C ARG A 2 -25.84 -5.01 -18.22
N ASN A 3 -26.72 -5.50 -17.35
CA ASN A 3 -27.04 -4.84 -16.09
C ASN A 3 -25.85 -4.99 -15.13
N ILE A 4 -25.60 -4.02 -14.25
CA ILE A 4 -24.55 -4.09 -13.21
C ILE A 4 -24.67 -5.31 -12.28
N PHE A 5 -25.81 -5.95 -12.23
CA PHE A 5 -26.08 -7.17 -11.47
C PHE A 5 -25.83 -8.45 -12.26
N ASP A 6 -25.58 -8.35 -13.59
CA ASP A 6 -25.22 -9.50 -14.40
C ASP A 6 -23.82 -9.93 -14.02
N GLN A 7 -23.66 -11.21 -13.70
CA GLN A 7 -22.40 -11.75 -13.24
C GLN A 7 -21.78 -12.61 -14.34
N TYR A 8 -20.56 -12.25 -14.69
CA TYR A 8 -19.72 -13.11 -15.51
C TYR A 8 -19.11 -14.24 -14.69
N SER A 9 -18.89 -15.39 -15.29
CA SER A 9 -18.22 -16.52 -14.66
C SER A 9 -16.71 -16.23 -14.49
N GLN A 10 -16.09 -15.62 -15.49
CA GLN A 10 -14.68 -15.31 -15.52
C GLN A 10 -14.34 -14.02 -14.75
N GLN A 11 -13.27 -14.06 -13.94
CA GLN A 11 -12.86 -12.93 -13.10
C GLN A 11 -12.46 -11.70 -13.94
N GLU A 12 -11.76 -11.89 -15.06
CA GLU A 12 -11.34 -10.82 -15.94
C GLU A 12 -12.53 -10.09 -16.54
N ASN A 13 -13.56 -10.82 -16.96
CA ASN A 13 -14.79 -10.24 -17.50
C ASN A 13 -15.55 -9.44 -16.46
N ARG A 14 -15.51 -9.85 -15.17
CA ARG A 14 -16.11 -9.08 -14.07
C ARG A 14 -15.44 -7.73 -13.87
N LEU A 15 -14.10 -7.65 -13.99
CA LEU A 15 -13.39 -6.38 -13.86
C LEU A 15 -13.70 -5.45 -15.04
N THR A 16 -13.69 -5.99 -16.26
CA THR A 16 -14.03 -5.22 -17.45
C THR A 16 -15.47 -4.71 -17.37
N HIS A 17 -16.40 -5.56 -17.01
CA HIS A 17 -17.81 -5.18 -16.80
C HIS A 17 -17.97 -4.05 -15.78
N ALA A 18 -17.32 -4.16 -14.61
CA ALA A 18 -17.38 -3.10 -13.61
C ALA A 18 -16.83 -1.76 -14.12
N LEU A 19 -15.75 -1.79 -14.91
CA LEU A 19 -15.21 -0.59 -15.56
C LEU A 19 -16.17 -0.03 -16.59
N MET A 20 -16.72 -0.88 -17.47
CA MET A 20 -17.66 -0.44 -18.51
C MET A 20 -18.94 0.13 -17.91
N CYS A 21 -19.52 -0.50 -16.87
CA CYS A 21 -20.65 0.05 -16.15
C CYS A 21 -20.38 1.47 -15.64
N ALA A 22 -19.23 1.67 -14.99
CA ALA A 22 -18.87 3.00 -14.48
C ALA A 22 -18.74 4.05 -15.60
N LEU A 23 -18.15 3.68 -16.72
CA LEU A 23 -17.98 4.57 -17.87
C LEU A 23 -19.30 4.88 -18.58
N THR A 24 -20.24 3.95 -18.56
CA THR A 24 -21.59 4.16 -19.14
C THR A 24 -22.45 5.08 -18.29
N GLU A 25 -22.43 4.87 -16.98
CA GLU A 25 -23.25 5.63 -16.03
C GLU A 25 -22.70 7.05 -15.79
N ASP A 26 -21.40 7.28 -15.99
CA ASP A 26 -20.77 8.58 -15.81
C ASP A 26 -20.10 9.07 -17.11
N LYS A 27 -20.83 9.85 -17.89
CA LYS A 27 -20.35 10.40 -19.17
C LYS A 27 -19.08 11.27 -19.03
N LYS A 28 -18.88 11.96 -17.90
CA LYS A 28 -17.67 12.74 -17.68
C LYS A 28 -16.48 11.82 -17.42
N LEU A 29 -16.68 10.78 -16.64
CA LEU A 29 -15.68 9.75 -16.37
C LEU A 29 -15.26 9.08 -17.70
N LEU A 30 -16.21 8.74 -18.58
CA LEU A 30 -15.95 8.21 -19.92
C LEU A 30 -15.06 9.15 -20.75
N GLN A 31 -15.39 10.45 -20.77
CA GLN A 31 -14.59 11.44 -21.51
C GLN A 31 -13.15 11.53 -20.97
N TYR A 32 -12.99 11.53 -19.65
CA TYR A 32 -11.67 11.55 -19.00
C TYR A 32 -10.90 10.26 -19.26
N PHE A 33 -11.58 9.10 -19.28
CA PHE A 33 -10.96 7.81 -19.57
C PHE A 33 -10.40 7.79 -21.00
N ILE A 34 -11.21 8.14 -22.00
CA ILE A 34 -10.77 8.19 -23.39
C ILE A 34 -9.59 9.14 -23.55
N ARG A 35 -9.66 10.33 -22.97
CA ARG A 35 -8.56 11.31 -23.01
C ARG A 35 -7.28 10.77 -22.35
N TRP A 36 -7.42 10.10 -21.23
CA TRP A 36 -6.27 9.50 -20.52
C TRP A 36 -5.62 8.37 -21.31
N ILE A 37 -6.42 7.54 -21.98
CA ILE A 37 -5.92 6.43 -22.80
C ILE A 37 -5.33 6.92 -24.10
N THR A 38 -6.07 7.73 -24.87
CA THR A 38 -5.72 8.07 -26.27
C THR A 38 -4.92 9.36 -26.39
N GLY A 39 -4.90 10.21 -25.36
CA GLY A 39 -4.37 11.58 -25.42
C GLY A 39 -5.26 12.56 -26.22
N LYS A 40 -6.36 12.10 -26.82
CA LYS A 40 -7.29 12.88 -27.64
C LYS A 40 -8.57 13.17 -26.86
N ALA A 41 -9.29 14.24 -27.24
CA ALA A 41 -10.63 14.49 -26.72
C ALA A 41 -11.60 13.38 -27.15
N ALA A 42 -12.53 13.04 -26.26
CA ALA A 42 -13.56 12.05 -26.57
C ALA A 42 -14.46 12.55 -27.73
N PRO A 43 -14.79 11.70 -28.71
CA PRO A 43 -15.73 12.06 -29.77
C PRO A 43 -17.16 12.24 -29.23
N LYS A 44 -18.05 12.72 -30.07
CA LYS A 44 -19.50 12.79 -29.75
C LYS A 44 -20.18 11.46 -30.02
N ASN A 45 -21.35 11.26 -29.44
CA ASN A 45 -22.24 10.11 -29.68
C ASN A 45 -21.52 8.77 -29.50
N ILE A 46 -20.97 8.58 -28.29
CA ILE A 46 -20.26 7.35 -27.96
C ILE A 46 -21.22 6.30 -27.45
N GLU A 47 -21.06 5.09 -27.96
CA GLU A 47 -21.73 3.88 -27.50
C GLU A 47 -20.71 2.90 -26.89
N ILE A 48 -21.18 2.06 -25.98
CA ILE A 48 -20.40 1.00 -25.35
C ILE A 48 -21.15 -0.32 -25.50
N ILE A 49 -20.43 -1.35 -25.97
CA ILE A 49 -20.93 -2.72 -26.01
C ILE A 49 -19.89 -3.65 -25.40
N GLU A 50 -20.36 -4.64 -24.67
CA GLU A 50 -19.49 -5.66 -24.03
C GLU A 50 -19.67 -7.00 -24.74
N GLN A 51 -18.56 -7.69 -24.99
CA GLN A 51 -18.52 -9.02 -25.58
C GLN A 51 -19.41 -9.19 -26.83
N GLY A 52 -19.52 -8.16 -27.62
CA GLY A 52 -20.38 -8.08 -28.79
C GLY A 52 -19.71 -7.34 -29.94
N LEU A 53 -20.45 -7.19 -31.02
CA LEU A 53 -20.06 -6.39 -32.17
C LEU A 53 -21.05 -5.25 -32.40
N PRO A 54 -20.59 -4.06 -32.79
CA PRO A 54 -21.49 -2.97 -33.15
C PRO A 54 -22.56 -3.38 -34.12
N GLY A 55 -23.83 -3.11 -33.81
CA GLY A 55 -24.98 -3.44 -34.66
C GLY A 55 -25.47 -4.91 -34.57
N GLU A 56 -24.87 -5.75 -33.74
CA GLU A 56 -25.33 -7.12 -33.51
C GLU A 56 -25.99 -7.26 -32.13
N PRO A 57 -26.86 -8.26 -31.92
CA PRO A 57 -27.37 -8.57 -30.59
C PRO A 57 -26.25 -8.92 -29.62
N GLU A 58 -26.46 -8.61 -28.34
CA GLU A 58 -25.55 -9.04 -27.27
C GLU A 58 -25.51 -10.57 -27.20
N LEU A 59 -24.28 -11.11 -27.07
CA LEU A 59 -24.01 -12.54 -26.96
C LEU A 59 -23.82 -12.91 -25.48
N ASP A 60 -24.03 -14.17 -25.16
CA ASP A 60 -23.58 -14.68 -23.87
C ASP A 60 -22.03 -14.87 -23.83
N GLU A 61 -21.50 -15.14 -22.62
CA GLU A 61 -20.05 -15.24 -22.42
C GLU A 61 -19.41 -16.35 -23.24
N ASP A 62 -20.06 -17.52 -23.34
CA ASP A 62 -19.55 -18.69 -24.07
C ASP A 62 -19.55 -18.48 -25.59
N GLU A 63 -20.56 -17.82 -26.14
CA GLU A 63 -20.65 -17.50 -27.57
C GLU A 63 -19.63 -16.42 -27.96
N SER A 64 -19.47 -15.40 -27.13
CA SER A 64 -18.47 -14.35 -27.33
C SER A 64 -17.05 -14.91 -27.31
N GLU A 65 -16.74 -15.81 -26.40
CA GLU A 65 -15.43 -16.46 -26.33
C GLU A 65 -15.14 -17.32 -27.56
N LYS A 66 -16.11 -18.14 -28.01
CA LYS A 66 -16.00 -18.96 -29.25
C LYS A 66 -15.77 -18.09 -30.48
N ARG A 67 -16.39 -16.92 -30.56
CA ARG A 67 -16.19 -15.96 -31.66
C ARG A 67 -14.91 -15.15 -31.54
N GLY A 68 -14.25 -15.17 -30.39
CA GLY A 68 -13.01 -14.45 -30.10
C GLY A 68 -13.17 -12.94 -30.22
N LEU A 69 -14.25 -12.40 -29.64
CA LEU A 69 -14.55 -10.97 -29.62
C LEU A 69 -13.74 -10.24 -28.54
N PRO A 70 -13.52 -8.92 -28.69
CA PRO A 70 -12.94 -8.11 -27.61
C PRO A 70 -13.90 -8.04 -26.41
N ASP A 71 -13.34 -7.88 -25.22
CA ASP A 71 -14.13 -7.77 -23.98
C ASP A 71 -15.08 -6.57 -24.00
N ALA A 72 -14.66 -5.46 -24.62
CA ALA A 72 -15.54 -4.30 -24.84
C ALA A 72 -15.14 -3.47 -26.04
N TRP A 73 -16.11 -2.73 -26.57
CA TRP A 73 -15.96 -1.69 -27.59
C TRP A 73 -16.56 -0.39 -27.07
N ILE A 74 -15.81 0.68 -27.26
CA ILE A 74 -16.27 2.05 -27.12
C ILE A 74 -16.15 2.67 -28.51
N PHE A 75 -17.22 3.08 -29.14
CA PHE A 75 -17.24 3.49 -30.54
C PHE A 75 -18.25 4.60 -30.83
N ASN A 76 -18.19 5.17 -32.01
CA ASN A 76 -19.21 6.10 -32.51
C ASN A 76 -19.50 5.84 -33.99
N ASP A 77 -20.54 6.50 -34.51
CA ASP A 77 -20.95 6.38 -35.90
C ASP A 77 -19.94 6.98 -36.92
N ASN A 78 -18.90 7.67 -36.47
CA ASN A 78 -17.90 8.38 -37.30
C ASN A 78 -16.58 7.62 -37.38
N ASN A 79 -16.62 6.30 -37.54
CA ASN A 79 -15.47 5.43 -37.80
C ASN A 79 -14.41 5.36 -36.68
N TRP A 80 -14.68 5.94 -35.49
CA TRP A 80 -13.78 5.88 -34.34
C TRP A 80 -14.12 4.73 -33.43
N SER A 81 -13.09 4.00 -32.95
CA SER A 81 -13.28 2.94 -31.97
C SER A 81 -12.09 2.77 -31.01
N LEU A 82 -12.41 2.44 -29.76
CA LEU A 82 -11.49 1.99 -28.74
C LEU A 82 -11.93 0.59 -28.29
N LEU A 83 -11.18 -0.43 -28.72
CA LEU A 83 -11.40 -1.81 -28.29
C LEU A 83 -10.67 -2.06 -27.00
N ILE A 84 -11.24 -2.89 -26.14
CA ILE A 84 -10.65 -3.26 -24.85
C ILE A 84 -10.52 -4.78 -24.80
N GLU A 85 -9.32 -5.23 -24.46
CA GLU A 85 -8.99 -6.61 -24.13
C GLU A 85 -8.30 -6.64 -22.78
N SER A 86 -8.84 -7.39 -21.84
CA SER A 86 -8.32 -7.47 -20.49
C SER A 86 -7.89 -8.88 -20.09
N LYS A 87 -6.83 -8.96 -19.30
CA LYS A 87 -6.32 -10.20 -18.73
C LYS A 87 -5.94 -10.00 -17.28
N ILE A 88 -6.02 -11.10 -16.50
CA ILE A 88 -5.57 -11.13 -15.11
C ILE A 88 -4.50 -12.21 -14.94
N SER A 89 -4.79 -13.43 -15.37
CA SER A 89 -3.91 -14.59 -15.21
C SER A 89 -3.52 -15.23 -16.53
N ALA A 90 -4.36 -15.12 -17.55
CA ALA A 90 -4.07 -15.63 -18.89
C ALA A 90 -3.11 -14.68 -19.62
N PRO A 91 -2.14 -15.19 -20.41
CA PRO A 91 -1.22 -14.32 -21.13
C PRO A 91 -1.92 -13.57 -22.26
N LEU A 92 -1.61 -12.29 -22.41
CA LEU A 92 -2.02 -11.49 -23.57
C LEU A 92 -1.34 -11.99 -24.84
N LYS A 93 -2.11 -12.29 -25.90
CA LYS A 93 -1.61 -12.86 -27.16
C LYS A 93 -1.73 -11.85 -28.30
N ASN A 94 -0.64 -11.59 -29.02
CA ASN A 94 -0.63 -10.67 -30.16
C ASN A 94 -1.60 -11.08 -31.27
N ASP A 95 -1.76 -12.38 -31.53
CA ASP A 95 -2.69 -12.89 -32.55
C ASP A 95 -4.15 -12.54 -32.21
N GLN A 96 -4.52 -12.52 -30.93
CA GLN A 96 -5.83 -12.09 -30.48
C GLN A 96 -6.03 -10.58 -30.74
N LEU A 97 -5.04 -9.76 -30.38
CA LEU A 97 -5.07 -8.31 -30.62
C LEU A 97 -5.15 -7.98 -32.13
N HIS A 98 -4.41 -8.72 -32.97
CA HIS A 98 -4.49 -8.58 -34.41
C HIS A 98 -5.87 -8.94 -34.97
N ARG A 99 -6.51 -10.00 -34.45
CA ARG A 99 -7.87 -10.36 -34.84
C ARG A 99 -8.88 -9.26 -34.49
N HIS A 100 -8.81 -8.70 -33.28
CA HIS A 100 -9.69 -7.61 -32.86
C HIS A 100 -9.53 -6.39 -33.78
N TYR A 101 -8.30 -5.97 -34.01
CA TYR A 101 -8.01 -4.85 -34.92
C TYR A 101 -8.54 -5.10 -36.32
N SER A 102 -8.27 -6.27 -36.91
CA SER A 102 -8.76 -6.65 -38.23
C SER A 102 -10.28 -6.75 -38.30
N THR A 103 -10.94 -7.14 -37.21
CA THR A 103 -12.39 -7.15 -37.11
C THR A 103 -12.97 -5.74 -37.12
N ALA A 104 -12.33 -4.79 -36.42
CA ALA A 104 -12.73 -3.39 -36.47
C ALA A 104 -12.60 -2.77 -37.86
N LEU A 105 -11.49 -3.04 -38.56
CA LEU A 105 -11.30 -2.61 -39.94
C LEU A 105 -12.40 -3.14 -40.86
N ARG A 106 -12.74 -4.45 -40.75
CA ARG A 106 -13.84 -5.05 -41.55
C ARG A 106 -15.21 -4.46 -41.25
N ARG A 107 -15.40 -3.89 -40.07
CA ARG A 107 -16.63 -3.20 -39.66
C ARG A 107 -16.67 -1.73 -40.06
N GLY A 108 -15.66 -1.25 -40.78
CA GLY A 108 -15.61 0.11 -41.32
C GLY A 108 -15.01 1.16 -40.39
N PHE A 109 -14.41 0.74 -39.25
CA PHE A 109 -13.66 1.65 -38.39
C PHE A 109 -12.27 1.88 -39.00
N ASP A 110 -11.78 3.11 -38.98
CA ASP A 110 -10.47 3.50 -39.50
C ASP A 110 -9.60 4.25 -38.45
N ASP A 111 -10.18 4.97 -37.49
CA ASP A 111 -9.48 5.50 -36.29
C ASP A 111 -9.62 4.51 -35.14
N ILE A 112 -8.81 3.45 -35.16
CA ILE A 112 -8.89 2.33 -34.24
C ILE A 112 -7.75 2.43 -33.21
N THR A 113 -8.11 2.39 -31.95
CA THR A 113 -7.18 2.18 -30.82
C THR A 113 -7.56 0.90 -30.11
N LEU A 114 -6.59 0.09 -29.72
CA LEU A 114 -6.81 -1.08 -28.89
C LEU A 114 -6.15 -0.88 -27.53
N LEU A 115 -6.92 -0.96 -26.47
CA LEU A 115 -6.43 -0.93 -25.09
C LEU A 115 -6.31 -2.36 -24.57
N ALA A 116 -5.08 -2.77 -24.31
CA ALA A 116 -4.80 -4.01 -23.61
C ALA A 116 -4.59 -3.73 -22.12
N ILE A 117 -5.35 -4.40 -21.25
CA ILE A 117 -5.24 -4.27 -19.81
C ILE A 117 -4.79 -5.62 -19.23
N ASP A 118 -3.73 -5.63 -18.41
CA ASP A 118 -3.26 -6.87 -17.77
C ASP A 118 -2.77 -6.56 -16.34
N ALA A 119 -2.76 -7.56 -15.48
CA ALA A 119 -2.13 -7.45 -14.16
C ALA A 119 -0.61 -7.33 -14.24
N VAL A 120 0.01 -7.90 -15.29
CA VAL A 120 1.46 -7.95 -15.48
C VAL A 120 1.85 -7.39 -16.83
N LYS A 121 2.97 -6.69 -16.90
CA LYS A 121 3.49 -6.17 -18.18
C LYS A 121 3.82 -7.35 -19.12
N PRO A 122 3.35 -7.32 -20.39
CA PRO A 122 3.65 -8.36 -21.37
C PRO A 122 5.15 -8.48 -21.63
N LYS A 123 5.62 -9.70 -21.87
CA LYS A 123 7.03 -9.99 -22.19
C LYS A 123 7.38 -9.68 -23.63
N SER A 124 6.41 -9.75 -24.53
CA SER A 124 6.57 -9.44 -25.96
C SER A 124 6.24 -8.00 -26.27
N ASN A 125 6.84 -7.47 -27.33
CA ASN A 125 6.45 -6.17 -27.86
C ASN A 125 5.02 -6.23 -28.42
N LEU A 126 4.22 -5.23 -28.05
CA LEU A 126 2.86 -5.09 -28.57
C LEU A 126 2.86 -4.34 -29.90
N PRO A 127 1.86 -4.57 -30.77
CA PRO A 127 1.66 -3.80 -32.00
C PRO A 127 1.52 -2.29 -31.71
N ALA A 128 1.91 -1.46 -32.71
CA ALA A 128 1.93 0.01 -32.53
C ALA A 128 0.55 0.64 -32.27
N TYR A 129 -0.54 -0.01 -32.69
CA TYR A 129 -1.93 0.43 -32.44
C TYR A 129 -2.46 -0.01 -31.08
N VAL A 130 -1.66 -0.69 -30.26
CA VAL A 130 -2.06 -1.16 -28.92
C VAL A 130 -1.47 -0.25 -27.86
N ILE A 131 -2.34 0.27 -27.02
CA ILE A 131 -1.97 0.97 -25.79
C ILE A 131 -2.08 -0.04 -24.65
N PHE A 132 -1.03 -0.16 -23.86
CA PHE A 132 -1.02 -1.06 -22.69
C PHE A 132 -1.20 -0.28 -21.42
N ARG A 133 -2.03 -0.82 -20.53
CA ARG A 133 -2.16 -0.37 -19.12
C ARG A 133 -2.21 -1.57 -18.20
N ARG A 134 -1.65 -1.42 -17.01
CA ARG A 134 -1.88 -2.42 -15.95
C ARG A 134 -3.19 -2.13 -15.23
N TRP A 135 -3.82 -3.16 -14.68
CA TRP A 135 -4.97 -2.97 -13.80
C TRP A 135 -4.66 -2.03 -12.64
N SER A 136 -3.43 -2.07 -12.08
CA SER A 136 -2.99 -1.14 -11.04
C SER A 136 -2.93 0.32 -11.50
N GLU A 137 -2.69 0.59 -12.77
CA GLU A 137 -2.76 1.93 -13.35
C GLU A 137 -4.21 2.40 -13.54
N ILE A 138 -5.10 1.49 -13.98
CA ILE A 138 -6.56 1.74 -14.03
C ILE A 138 -7.08 2.05 -12.63
N TYR A 139 -6.72 1.25 -11.62
CA TYR A 139 -7.07 1.48 -10.23
C TYR A 139 -6.60 2.83 -9.72
N THR A 140 -5.32 3.18 -9.96
CA THR A 140 -4.77 4.49 -9.56
C THR A 140 -5.53 5.64 -10.21
N TRP A 141 -5.85 5.51 -11.50
CA TRP A 141 -6.64 6.50 -12.22
C TRP A 141 -8.04 6.64 -11.63
N LEU A 142 -8.73 5.53 -11.34
CA LEU A 142 -10.03 5.54 -10.67
C LEU A 142 -9.98 6.20 -9.29
N CYS A 143 -8.94 5.94 -8.49
CA CYS A 143 -8.75 6.59 -7.19
C CYS A 143 -8.63 8.13 -7.33
N VAL A 144 -7.92 8.63 -8.34
CA VAL A 144 -7.85 10.07 -8.63
C VAL A 144 -9.22 10.62 -9.02
N GLN A 145 -9.96 9.90 -9.88
CA GLN A 145 -11.29 10.32 -10.34
C GLN A 145 -12.37 10.21 -9.24
N SER A 146 -12.14 9.45 -8.19
CA SER A 146 -13.10 9.24 -7.09
C SER A 146 -13.49 10.52 -6.36
N ASN A 147 -12.64 11.56 -6.43
CA ASN A 147 -12.96 12.90 -5.90
C ASN A 147 -14.08 13.60 -6.67
N TYR A 148 -14.39 13.17 -7.89
CA TYR A 148 -15.34 13.82 -8.79
C TYR A 148 -16.41 12.86 -9.31
N SER A 149 -16.21 11.55 -9.19
CA SER A 149 -17.10 10.51 -9.70
C SER A 149 -17.38 9.44 -8.65
N HIS A 150 -18.64 9.31 -8.29
CA HIS A 150 -19.09 8.23 -7.39
C HIS A 150 -18.88 6.85 -8.02
N TRP A 151 -19.05 6.74 -9.34
CA TRP A 151 -18.82 5.50 -10.07
C TRP A 151 -17.35 5.09 -10.07
N ALA A 152 -16.43 6.04 -10.22
CA ALA A 152 -14.99 5.77 -10.07
C ALA A 152 -14.67 5.22 -8.68
N LEU A 153 -15.23 5.82 -7.61
CA LEU A 153 -15.05 5.33 -6.25
C LEU A 153 -15.59 3.89 -6.08
N LYS A 154 -16.80 3.61 -6.59
CA LYS A 154 -17.41 2.27 -6.48
C LYS A 154 -16.60 1.23 -7.22
N THR A 155 -16.11 1.55 -8.42
CA THR A 155 -15.28 0.63 -9.21
C THR A 155 -13.92 0.38 -8.56
N ALA A 156 -13.26 1.42 -8.02
CA ALA A 156 -12.03 1.24 -7.27
C ALA A 156 -12.22 0.29 -6.07
N ARG A 157 -13.28 0.50 -5.28
CA ARG A 157 -13.62 -0.40 -4.16
C ARG A 157 -13.97 -1.82 -4.60
N PHE A 158 -14.63 -1.96 -5.75
CA PHE A 158 -14.89 -3.29 -6.31
C PHE A 158 -13.57 -4.01 -6.63
N ILE A 159 -12.60 -3.33 -7.27
CA ILE A 159 -11.28 -3.90 -7.57
C ILE A 159 -10.56 -4.33 -6.28
N GLU A 160 -10.62 -3.53 -5.21
CA GLU A 160 -10.04 -3.86 -3.90
C GLU A 160 -10.64 -5.16 -3.31
N VAL A 161 -11.97 -5.26 -3.32
CA VAL A 161 -12.68 -6.43 -2.81
C VAL A 161 -12.39 -7.67 -3.66
N ALA A 162 -12.38 -7.51 -4.99
CA ALA A 162 -12.09 -8.58 -5.94
C ALA A 162 -10.66 -9.10 -5.73
N GLU A 163 -9.67 -8.21 -5.62
CA GLU A 163 -8.29 -8.59 -5.36
C GLU A 163 -8.15 -9.34 -4.05
N SER A 164 -8.73 -8.83 -2.96
CA SER A 164 -8.67 -9.47 -1.65
C SER A 164 -9.25 -10.88 -1.67
N LYS A 165 -10.41 -11.07 -2.33
CA LYS A 165 -11.06 -12.37 -2.48
C LYS A 165 -10.22 -13.33 -3.31
N TRP A 166 -9.80 -12.92 -4.50
CA TRP A 166 -9.05 -13.78 -5.42
C TRP A 166 -7.64 -14.08 -4.94
N SER A 167 -7.03 -13.19 -4.17
CA SER A 167 -5.76 -13.46 -3.49
C SER A 167 -5.91 -14.50 -2.38
N ALA A 168 -6.99 -14.43 -1.61
CA ALA A 168 -7.32 -15.44 -0.58
C ALA A 168 -7.56 -16.83 -1.19
N GLU A 169 -8.14 -16.87 -2.40
CA GLU A 169 -8.37 -18.09 -3.19
C GLU A 169 -7.08 -18.59 -3.89
N GLY A 170 -5.98 -17.84 -3.84
CA GLY A 170 -4.72 -18.17 -4.51
C GLY A 170 -4.70 -17.92 -6.02
N TYR A 171 -5.70 -17.24 -6.57
CA TYR A 171 -5.84 -16.96 -7.99
C TYR A 171 -4.84 -15.88 -8.48
N LEU A 172 -4.57 -14.87 -7.66
CA LEU A 172 -3.61 -13.81 -7.94
C LEU A 172 -2.85 -13.40 -6.66
N LYS A 173 -1.81 -12.57 -6.83
CA LYS A 173 -1.09 -11.98 -5.70
C LYS A 173 -1.71 -10.65 -5.32
N GLU A 174 -1.75 -10.34 -4.03
CA GLU A 174 -2.09 -8.98 -3.55
C GLU A 174 -1.14 -7.96 -4.19
N GLY A 175 -1.68 -6.81 -4.59
CA GLY A 175 -0.95 -5.78 -5.34
C GLY A 175 -0.86 -6.04 -6.85
N ALA A 176 -1.52 -7.09 -7.37
CA ALA A 176 -1.60 -7.32 -8.81
C ALA A 176 -2.55 -6.34 -9.51
N LEU A 177 -3.66 -6.00 -8.86
CA LEU A 177 -4.69 -5.10 -9.38
C LEU A 177 -4.69 -3.73 -8.73
N THR A 178 -4.22 -3.63 -7.48
CA THR A 178 -4.23 -2.39 -6.70
C THR A 178 -2.83 -1.94 -6.31
N VAL A 179 -2.71 -0.71 -5.83
CA VAL A 179 -1.49 -0.15 -5.23
C VAL A 179 -1.85 0.47 -3.89
N PHE A 180 -0.86 0.75 -3.06
CA PHE A 180 -1.09 1.49 -1.83
C PHE A 180 -1.62 2.90 -2.15
N SER A 181 -2.79 3.23 -1.65
CA SER A 181 -3.48 4.51 -1.89
C SER A 181 -3.69 5.34 -0.61
N GLY A 182 -3.04 4.94 0.48
CA GLY A 182 -3.24 5.47 1.81
C GLY A 182 -3.98 4.47 2.71
N ILE A 183 -4.20 4.87 3.96
CA ILE A 183 -4.92 4.09 4.97
C ILE A 183 -6.20 4.85 5.32
N PRO A 184 -7.37 4.40 4.82
CA PRO A 184 -8.59 5.20 4.82
C PRO A 184 -9.38 5.17 6.14
N PHE A 185 -8.80 4.65 7.23
CA PHE A 185 -9.51 4.53 8.50
C PHE A 185 -9.84 5.89 9.10
N SER A 186 -11.04 6.02 9.65
CA SER A 186 -11.59 7.23 10.26
C SER A 186 -12.80 6.87 11.12
N ASP A 187 -13.46 7.86 11.72
CA ASP A 187 -14.70 7.64 12.44
C ASP A 187 -15.83 7.15 11.51
N ASP A 188 -15.87 7.64 10.27
CA ASP A 188 -16.85 7.22 9.25
C ASP A 188 -16.47 5.90 8.55
N ASN A 189 -15.21 5.52 8.59
CA ASN A 189 -14.68 4.27 8.05
C ASN A 189 -13.78 3.60 9.09
N PRO A 190 -14.37 2.93 10.10
CA PRO A 190 -13.63 2.40 11.22
C PRO A 190 -12.64 1.30 10.80
N TYR A 191 -11.63 1.11 11.62
CA TYR A 191 -10.64 0.07 11.44
C TYR A 191 -11.28 -1.30 11.15
N ASN A 192 -10.79 -1.95 10.10
CA ASN A 192 -11.19 -3.28 9.70
C ASN A 192 -9.94 -4.17 9.59
N TYR A 193 -9.90 -5.26 10.33
CA TYR A 193 -8.73 -6.14 10.42
C TYR A 193 -8.30 -6.77 9.08
N PRO A 194 -9.18 -7.37 8.25
CA PRO A 194 -8.81 -7.87 6.94
C PRO A 194 -8.24 -6.78 6.02
N GLU A 195 -8.87 -5.61 5.99
CA GLU A 195 -8.41 -4.47 5.20
C GLU A 195 -7.06 -3.93 5.69
N ALA A 196 -6.88 -3.83 7.00
CA ALA A 196 -5.60 -3.43 7.60
C ALA A 196 -4.46 -4.39 7.20
N LYS A 197 -4.72 -5.70 7.14
CA LYS A 197 -3.73 -6.69 6.66
C LYS A 197 -3.34 -6.44 5.21
N ARG A 198 -4.33 -6.22 4.33
CA ARG A 198 -4.11 -5.91 2.91
C ARG A 198 -3.28 -4.64 2.75
N LEU A 199 -3.70 -3.54 3.40
CA LEU A 199 -3.02 -2.25 3.33
C LEU A 199 -1.60 -2.30 3.88
N LEU A 200 -1.39 -3.01 4.99
CA LEU A 200 -0.06 -3.21 5.56
C LEU A 200 0.87 -3.91 4.56
N LYS A 201 0.39 -4.94 3.89
CA LYS A 201 1.18 -5.66 2.90
C LYS A 201 1.52 -4.78 1.70
N LEU A 202 0.55 -4.08 1.12
CA LEU A 202 0.79 -3.14 0.01
C LEU A 202 1.81 -2.06 0.40
N ALA A 203 1.68 -1.49 1.61
CA ALA A 203 2.62 -0.50 2.11
C ALA A 203 4.04 -1.06 2.24
N LEU A 204 4.18 -2.26 2.77
CA LEU A 204 5.50 -2.89 2.95
C LEU A 204 6.14 -3.33 1.64
N ASP A 205 5.36 -3.79 0.66
CA ASP A 205 5.86 -4.12 -0.67
C ASP A 205 6.40 -2.86 -1.37
N GLU A 206 5.70 -1.74 -1.27
CA GLU A 206 6.16 -0.45 -1.80
C GLU A 206 7.39 0.08 -1.05
N LEU A 207 7.39 0.03 0.28
CA LEU A 207 8.52 0.42 1.11
C LEU A 207 9.75 -0.47 0.87
N GLY A 208 9.55 -1.78 0.67
CA GLY A 208 10.61 -2.74 0.36
C GLY A 208 11.30 -2.48 -0.99
N ALA A 209 10.61 -1.87 -1.93
CA ALA A 209 11.17 -1.47 -3.24
C ALA A 209 11.96 -0.15 -3.20
N ARG A 210 11.98 0.58 -2.07
CA ARG A 210 12.57 1.92 -1.97
C ARG A 210 14.10 1.89 -1.89
N LYS A 211 14.74 2.50 -2.86
CA LYS A 211 16.22 2.60 -2.94
C LYS A 211 16.82 3.49 -1.83
N ASP A 212 16.08 4.50 -1.37
CA ASP A 212 16.53 5.38 -0.29
C ASP A 212 16.62 4.63 1.04
N LEU A 213 15.68 3.77 1.40
CA LEU A 213 15.76 2.94 2.60
C LEU A 213 16.93 1.96 2.55
N VAL A 214 17.23 1.39 1.37
CA VAL A 214 18.40 0.53 1.16
C VAL A 214 19.70 1.32 1.39
N ARG A 215 19.79 2.52 0.81
CA ARG A 215 20.99 3.36 0.90
C ARG A 215 21.22 3.93 2.30
N GLU A 216 20.17 4.50 2.90
CA GLU A 216 20.31 5.25 4.16
C GLU A 216 20.34 4.33 5.39
N LEU A 217 19.56 3.26 5.39
CA LEU A 217 19.37 2.40 6.55
C LEU A 217 19.99 1.01 6.41
N GLY A 218 20.45 0.65 5.22
CA GLY A 218 20.91 -0.71 4.93
C GLY A 218 19.76 -1.73 4.96
N MET A 219 18.54 -1.33 4.59
CA MET A 219 17.41 -2.24 4.46
C MET A 219 17.73 -3.36 3.46
N ASP A 220 17.26 -4.56 3.76
CA ASP A 220 17.35 -5.70 2.86
C ASP A 220 16.18 -5.67 1.85
N PRO A 221 16.42 -5.43 0.55
CA PRO A 221 15.37 -5.39 -0.45
C PRO A 221 14.74 -6.76 -0.73
N GLN A 222 15.36 -7.84 -0.26
CA GLN A 222 14.82 -9.21 -0.33
C GLN A 222 14.03 -9.60 0.93
N SER A 223 13.91 -8.69 1.90
CA SER A 223 13.14 -8.95 3.11
C SER A 223 11.65 -9.04 2.79
N LEU A 224 11.09 -10.21 2.97
CA LEU A 224 9.65 -10.46 2.77
C LEU A 224 8.80 -10.23 4.02
N GLY A 225 9.37 -9.66 5.09
CA GLY A 225 8.68 -9.52 6.36
C GLY A 225 8.38 -10.87 7.01
N ARG A 226 7.21 -10.98 7.64
CA ARG A 226 6.71 -12.26 8.18
C ARG A 226 5.91 -12.99 7.10
N GLY A 227 6.04 -14.32 7.04
CA GLY A 227 5.28 -15.15 6.09
C GLY A 227 3.76 -15.11 6.31
N ALA A 228 3.31 -14.73 7.51
CA ALA A 228 1.90 -14.50 7.82
C ALA A 228 1.74 -13.31 8.75
N ILE A 229 0.96 -12.31 8.32
CA ILE A 229 0.52 -11.21 9.17
C ILE A 229 -0.63 -11.74 10.02
N THR A 230 -0.38 -11.92 11.31
CA THR A 230 -1.39 -12.42 12.25
C THR A 230 -1.50 -11.47 13.43
N GLY A 231 -2.68 -10.87 13.61
CA GLY A 231 -3.11 -10.32 14.87
C GLY A 231 -4.09 -11.31 15.49
N ARG A 232 -3.89 -11.69 16.75
CA ARG A 232 -4.78 -12.64 17.41
C ARG A 232 -6.01 -11.99 18.01
N ASP A 233 -5.89 -10.72 18.32
CA ASP A 233 -6.90 -9.88 18.99
C ASP A 233 -7.73 -9.04 18.00
N GLY A 234 -7.37 -9.03 16.70
CA GLY A 234 -8.08 -8.24 15.69
C GLY A 234 -7.95 -6.73 15.82
N VAL A 235 -7.20 -6.23 16.81
CA VAL A 235 -7.09 -4.79 17.14
C VAL A 235 -5.92 -4.12 16.44
N ALA A 236 -4.92 -4.90 16.02
CA ALA A 236 -3.74 -4.41 15.34
C ALA A 236 -3.16 -5.45 14.40
N VAL A 237 -2.59 -4.97 13.31
CA VAL A 237 -1.72 -5.75 12.43
C VAL A 237 -0.36 -5.06 12.35
N TRP A 238 0.71 -5.83 12.28
CA TRP A 238 2.04 -5.29 12.15
C TRP A 238 2.98 -6.25 11.42
N ASP A 239 3.96 -5.67 10.76
CA ASP A 239 5.06 -6.39 10.14
C ASP A 239 6.31 -5.52 10.09
N PHE A 240 7.42 -6.02 9.53
CA PHE A 240 8.70 -5.33 9.57
C PHE A 240 9.55 -5.60 8.32
N LEU A 241 10.44 -4.67 8.03
CA LEU A 241 11.52 -4.83 7.06
C LEU A 241 12.84 -5.07 7.80
N ARG A 242 13.63 -6.02 7.31
CA ARG A 242 14.91 -6.38 7.88
C ARG A 242 16.04 -5.47 7.38
N LEU A 243 17.12 -5.44 8.13
CA LEU A 243 18.37 -4.82 7.71
C LEU A 243 19.31 -5.89 7.14
N LYS A 244 20.12 -5.55 6.13
CA LYS A 244 21.05 -6.49 5.44
C LYS A 244 22.04 -7.21 6.37
N LYS A 245 22.40 -6.59 7.49
CA LYS A 245 23.28 -7.19 8.49
C LYS A 245 22.61 -8.26 9.34
N SER A 246 21.28 -8.43 9.25
CA SER A 246 20.57 -9.51 9.92
C SER A 246 20.63 -10.75 9.04
N ASN A 247 21.34 -11.80 9.48
CA ASN A 247 21.29 -13.08 8.79
C ASN A 247 19.87 -13.65 8.83
N ASN A 248 19.41 -14.23 7.72
CA ASN A 248 18.06 -14.84 7.62
C ASN A 248 17.82 -15.96 8.64
N GLU A 249 18.87 -16.53 9.19
CA GLU A 249 18.84 -17.62 10.19
C GLU A 249 18.55 -17.15 11.62
N GLU A 250 18.74 -15.81 11.91
CA GLU A 250 18.50 -15.31 13.26
C GLU A 250 17.07 -14.82 13.45
N PRO A 251 16.43 -15.11 14.62
CA PRO A 251 15.11 -14.59 14.92
C PRO A 251 15.09 -13.06 14.86
N PHE A 252 14.08 -12.48 14.21
CA PHE A 252 13.90 -11.01 14.14
C PHE A 252 13.91 -10.33 15.52
N THR A 253 13.59 -11.06 16.58
CA THR A 253 13.62 -10.59 17.97
C THR A 253 15.02 -10.26 18.48
N LYS A 254 16.06 -10.62 17.74
CA LYS A 254 17.46 -10.37 18.13
C LYS A 254 18.12 -9.20 17.39
N TYR A 255 17.51 -8.74 16.30
CA TYR A 255 18.07 -7.66 15.47
C TYR A 255 17.15 -6.44 15.41
N PRO A 256 17.72 -5.22 15.30
CA PRO A 256 16.94 -4.03 14.98
C PRO A 256 16.22 -4.21 13.66
N HIS A 257 15.01 -3.72 13.57
CA HIS A 257 14.21 -3.80 12.36
C HIS A 257 13.25 -2.61 12.25
N LEU A 258 12.80 -2.34 11.02
CA LEU A 258 11.88 -1.27 10.70
C LEU A 258 10.46 -1.83 10.83
N THR A 259 9.69 -1.37 11.78
CA THR A 259 8.33 -1.90 12.05
C THR A 259 7.28 -0.91 11.61
N LEU A 260 6.27 -1.42 10.91
CA LEU A 260 5.02 -0.74 10.59
C LEU A 260 3.87 -1.48 11.25
N ALA A 261 3.03 -0.77 12.00
CA ALA A 261 1.82 -1.32 12.59
C ALA A 261 0.62 -0.43 12.27
N LEU A 262 -0.50 -1.07 11.93
CA LEU A 262 -1.80 -0.45 11.82
C LEU A 262 -2.62 -0.88 13.02
N GLU A 263 -2.83 0.04 13.96
CA GLU A 263 -3.65 -0.15 15.14
C GLU A 263 -5.07 0.39 14.88
N SER A 264 -5.98 0.17 15.79
CA SER A 264 -7.39 0.56 15.62
C SER A 264 -7.60 2.08 15.47
N ASP A 265 -6.69 2.90 15.99
CA ASP A 265 -6.80 4.35 16.06
C ASP A 265 -5.65 5.11 15.39
N LYS A 266 -4.56 4.41 15.01
CA LYS A 266 -3.34 5.05 14.49
C LYS A 266 -2.46 4.12 13.68
N ILE A 267 -1.57 4.72 12.91
CA ILE A 267 -0.39 4.05 12.34
C ILE A 267 0.77 4.27 13.31
N LEU A 268 1.53 3.21 13.56
CA LEU A 268 2.78 3.27 14.31
C LEU A 268 3.94 2.88 13.40
N THR A 269 4.85 3.82 13.19
CA THR A 269 6.06 3.67 12.36
C THR A 269 7.28 3.81 13.24
N ILE A 270 8.01 2.72 13.49
CA ILE A 270 9.05 2.67 14.52
C ILE A 270 10.28 1.85 14.08
N ILE A 271 11.43 2.18 14.66
CA ILE A 271 12.58 1.30 14.73
C ILE A 271 12.53 0.54 16.04
N THR A 272 12.57 -0.78 15.95
CA THR A 272 12.53 -1.64 17.14
C THR A 272 13.94 -1.98 17.61
N VAL A 273 14.23 -1.68 18.86
CA VAL A 273 15.40 -2.18 19.61
C VAL A 273 15.01 -3.54 20.18
N PRO A 274 15.67 -4.63 19.77
CA PRO A 274 15.27 -5.97 20.18
C PRO A 274 15.39 -6.18 21.70
N HIS A 275 14.53 -7.02 22.23
CA HIS A 275 14.47 -7.35 23.65
C HIS A 275 15.55 -8.36 24.13
N GLY A 276 16.46 -8.77 23.27
CA GLY A 276 17.53 -9.70 23.64
C GLY A 276 18.50 -9.07 24.66
N ILE A 277 18.48 -9.53 25.89
CA ILE A 277 19.29 -9.00 27.02
C ILE A 277 20.79 -9.05 26.72
N LYS A 278 21.22 -10.02 25.89
CA LYS A 278 22.63 -10.24 25.57
C LYS A 278 23.07 -9.54 24.28
N THR A 279 22.20 -8.78 23.63
CA THR A 279 22.52 -8.18 22.34
C THR A 279 23.50 -7.02 22.48
N THR A 280 24.46 -6.96 21.60
CA THR A 280 25.41 -5.84 21.48
C THR A 280 24.66 -4.53 21.22
N PHE A 281 23.56 -4.58 20.47
CA PHE A 281 22.74 -3.42 20.10
C PHE A 281 22.25 -2.62 21.32
N ARG A 282 21.70 -3.31 22.31
CA ARG A 282 21.30 -2.67 23.58
C ARG A 282 22.49 -2.13 24.36
N LYS A 283 23.57 -2.90 24.43
CA LYS A 283 24.78 -2.47 25.13
C LYS A 283 25.37 -1.19 24.55
N ASN A 284 25.37 -1.07 23.22
CA ASN A 284 25.88 0.13 22.55
C ASN A 284 25.10 1.38 22.96
N ILE A 285 23.79 1.29 23.12
CA ILE A 285 22.94 2.40 23.64
C ILE A 285 23.28 2.69 25.10
N VAL A 286 23.33 1.67 25.95
CA VAL A 286 23.57 1.82 27.40
C VAL A 286 24.98 2.37 27.68
N ASN A 287 25.97 1.98 26.89
CA ASN A 287 27.36 2.45 27.05
C ASN A 287 27.54 3.94 26.75
N LEU A 288 26.57 4.61 26.12
CA LEU A 288 26.59 6.07 25.97
C LEU A 288 26.48 6.83 27.30
N GLY A 289 26.02 6.17 28.36
CA GLY A 289 25.56 6.86 29.55
C GLY A 289 24.26 7.63 29.32
N PHE A 290 23.71 8.21 30.37
CA PHE A 290 22.42 8.95 30.22
C PHE A 290 22.60 10.21 29.37
N GLU A 291 23.66 10.96 29.55
CA GLU A 291 23.93 12.19 28.77
C GLU A 291 24.06 11.89 27.26
N GLY A 292 24.84 10.90 26.88
CA GLY A 292 24.97 10.51 25.47
C GLY A 292 23.67 9.94 24.90
N PHE A 293 22.87 9.24 25.71
CA PHE A 293 21.53 8.79 25.29
C PHE A 293 20.57 9.98 25.11
N TYR A 294 20.63 10.98 26.02
CA TYR A 294 19.84 12.20 25.89
C TYR A 294 20.18 12.96 24.60
N GLU A 295 21.46 13.16 24.30
CA GLU A 295 21.90 13.81 23.06
C GLU A 295 21.47 13.06 21.81
N LEU A 296 21.59 11.72 21.81
CA LEU A 296 21.13 10.85 20.73
C LEU A 296 19.63 11.04 20.47
N MET A 297 18.83 11.00 21.55
CA MET A 297 17.38 11.14 21.44
C MET A 297 16.94 12.55 21.07
N ALA A 298 17.71 13.58 21.47
CA ALA A 298 17.51 14.95 21.02
C ALA A 298 17.74 15.10 19.48
N GLN A 299 18.79 14.46 18.97
CA GLN A 299 19.04 14.42 17.53
C GLN A 299 17.93 13.70 16.77
N VAL A 300 17.46 12.55 17.27
CA VAL A 300 16.34 11.82 16.70
C VAL A 300 15.05 12.66 16.71
N ASN A 301 14.76 13.31 17.83
CA ASN A 301 13.60 14.19 17.94
C ASN A 301 13.62 15.33 16.90
N ASN A 302 14.77 16.00 16.76
CA ASN A 302 14.94 17.09 15.77
C ASN A 302 14.78 16.59 14.33
N ASN A 303 15.24 15.38 14.02
CA ASN A 303 15.06 14.78 12.69
C ASN A 303 13.61 14.41 12.44
N LEU A 304 12.92 13.81 13.44
CA LEU A 304 11.50 13.48 13.37
C LEU A 304 10.65 14.73 13.19
N ASP A 305 10.95 15.81 13.91
CA ASP A 305 10.24 17.09 13.78
C ASP A 305 10.28 17.63 12.35
N LYS A 306 11.45 17.52 11.70
CA LYS A 306 11.62 17.88 10.28
C LYS A 306 10.85 16.92 9.35
N ALA A 307 10.92 15.63 9.59
CA ALA A 307 10.26 14.61 8.76
C ALA A 307 8.73 14.69 8.82
N LEU A 308 8.19 15.11 9.97
CA LEU A 308 6.75 15.18 10.25
C LEU A 308 6.14 16.57 10.03
N ASN A 309 6.92 17.58 9.62
CA ASN A 309 6.48 18.97 9.56
C ASN A 309 5.23 19.24 8.73
N LYS A 310 4.95 18.38 7.73
CA LYS A 310 3.77 18.43 6.86
C LYS A 310 2.68 17.42 7.24
N ALA A 311 2.91 16.62 8.27
CA ALA A 311 1.96 15.63 8.75
C ALA A 311 1.27 16.15 10.03
N THR A 312 0.36 17.12 9.87
CA THR A 312 -0.41 17.65 11.00
C THR A 312 -1.06 16.53 11.78
N GLY A 313 -0.94 16.56 13.11
CA GLY A 313 -1.46 15.52 14.00
C GLY A 313 -0.51 14.35 14.24
N ALA A 314 0.55 14.17 13.45
CA ALA A 314 1.59 13.19 13.76
C ALA A 314 2.47 13.62 14.93
N ALA A 315 3.03 12.64 15.64
CA ALA A 315 3.90 12.91 16.79
C ALA A 315 5.08 11.93 16.83
N PRO A 316 6.29 12.41 17.18
CA PRO A 316 7.40 11.54 17.56
C PRO A 316 7.01 10.68 18.76
N TRP A 317 7.34 9.40 18.73
CA TRP A 317 6.81 8.46 19.73
C TRP A 317 7.86 7.47 20.20
N VAL A 318 7.82 7.18 21.49
CA VAL A 318 8.65 6.17 22.14
C VAL A 318 7.73 5.15 22.81
N VAL A 319 8.02 3.86 22.62
CA VAL A 319 7.31 2.75 23.27
C VAL A 319 8.33 1.88 23.98
N VAL A 320 8.12 1.64 25.25
CA VAL A 320 8.88 0.70 26.08
C VAL A 320 7.93 -0.36 26.59
N VAL A 321 8.21 -1.61 26.29
CA VAL A 321 7.30 -2.69 26.64
C VAL A 321 8.06 -3.89 27.21
N GLN A 322 7.60 -4.38 28.37
CA GLN A 322 8.02 -5.66 28.94
C GLN A 322 6.92 -6.69 28.72
N ARG A 323 7.29 -7.81 28.11
CA ARG A 323 6.36 -8.90 27.80
C ARG A 323 6.92 -10.22 28.28
N ARG A 324 6.03 -11.12 28.64
CA ARG A 324 6.34 -12.54 28.85
C ARG A 324 5.39 -13.42 28.04
N TYR A 325 5.81 -14.61 27.74
CA TYR A 325 5.04 -15.61 27.02
C TYR A 325 4.91 -16.83 27.93
N PRO A 326 3.70 -17.19 28.41
CA PRO A 326 3.50 -18.35 29.31
C PRO A 326 4.01 -19.66 28.70
N PHE A 327 3.86 -19.82 27.40
CA PHE A 327 4.37 -20.95 26.63
C PHE A 327 4.59 -20.55 25.17
N GLN A 328 5.30 -21.41 24.41
CA GLN A 328 5.53 -21.17 22.98
C GLN A 328 4.19 -21.04 22.24
N ARG A 329 4.02 -20.00 21.43
CA ARG A 329 2.79 -19.64 20.70
C ARG A 329 1.65 -19.08 21.56
N ALA A 330 1.84 -18.85 22.84
CA ALA A 330 0.87 -18.10 23.65
C ALA A 330 0.78 -16.64 23.21
N SER A 331 -0.32 -15.99 23.54
CA SER A 331 -0.41 -14.53 23.48
C SER A 331 0.55 -13.91 24.49
N ALA A 332 1.19 -12.80 24.12
CA ALA A 332 2.06 -12.08 25.03
C ALA A 332 1.23 -11.49 26.19
N ILE A 333 1.73 -11.67 27.42
CA ILE A 333 1.23 -10.91 28.57
C ILE A 333 2.13 -9.69 28.70
N VAL A 334 1.53 -8.51 28.69
CA VAL A 334 2.23 -7.24 28.90
C VAL A 334 2.31 -6.99 30.40
N ASP A 335 3.51 -7.07 30.95
CA ASP A 335 3.76 -6.82 32.36
C ASP A 335 3.95 -5.32 32.67
N ALA A 336 4.52 -4.56 31.72
CA ALA A 336 4.69 -3.12 31.82
C ALA A 336 4.73 -2.49 30.43
N ARG A 337 4.15 -1.29 30.30
CA ARG A 337 4.20 -0.47 29.08
C ARG A 337 4.30 0.99 29.45
N ILE A 338 5.25 1.69 28.84
CA ILE A 338 5.36 3.14 28.86
C ILE A 338 5.37 3.59 27.41
N GLU A 339 4.54 4.55 27.09
CA GLU A 339 4.58 5.20 25.78
C GLU A 339 4.34 6.69 25.95
N TYR A 340 5.08 7.47 25.18
CA TYR A 340 5.05 8.93 25.30
C TYR A 340 5.51 9.63 24.02
N ASP A 341 5.05 10.87 23.87
CA ASP A 341 5.54 11.78 22.87
C ASP A 341 6.99 12.18 23.19
N LEU A 342 7.92 11.91 22.29
CA LEU A 342 9.35 12.16 22.53
C LEU A 342 9.64 13.65 22.80
N ARG A 343 8.81 14.56 22.28
CA ARG A 343 8.95 16.01 22.53
C ARG A 343 8.83 16.38 24.01
N THR A 344 8.18 15.53 24.81
CA THR A 344 8.09 15.76 26.27
C THR A 344 9.46 15.77 26.95
N ALA A 345 10.46 15.10 26.38
CA ALA A 345 11.81 15.02 26.96
C ALA A 345 12.62 16.31 26.76
N PHE A 346 12.21 17.19 25.86
CA PHE A 346 13.02 18.33 25.45
C PHE A 346 12.28 19.66 25.58
N SER A 347 12.98 20.66 26.11
CA SER A 347 12.48 22.04 26.11
C SER A 347 12.76 22.67 24.75
N SER A 348 11.74 23.28 24.16
CA SER A 348 11.87 24.09 22.95
C SER A 348 11.59 25.55 23.23
N ARG A 349 12.28 26.45 22.53
CA ARG A 349 11.96 27.88 22.55
C ARG A 349 10.63 28.23 21.85
N LYS A 350 10.11 27.30 21.03
CA LYS A 350 8.82 27.43 20.36
C LYS A 350 7.71 26.84 21.24
N LYS A 351 6.50 27.38 21.12
CA LYS A 351 5.32 26.83 21.80
C LYS A 351 5.12 25.37 21.38
N GLN A 352 5.29 24.46 22.33
CA GLN A 352 5.14 23.03 22.11
C GLN A 352 3.71 22.56 22.38
N PRO A 353 3.20 21.57 21.64
CA PRO A 353 1.89 20.98 21.91
C PRO A 353 1.86 20.05 23.12
N VAL A 354 3.01 19.83 23.79
CA VAL A 354 3.15 18.90 24.91
C VAL A 354 3.79 19.57 26.12
N LYS A 355 3.47 19.10 27.32
CA LYS A 355 4.16 19.46 28.56
C LYS A 355 5.53 18.79 28.60
N VAL A 356 6.58 19.53 28.96
CA VAL A 356 7.92 18.99 29.15
C VAL A 356 7.96 18.15 30.42
N GLN A 357 8.44 16.90 30.31
CA GLN A 357 8.58 15.92 31.36
C GLN A 357 9.74 14.98 31.04
N GLN A 358 10.95 15.39 31.36
CA GLN A 358 12.18 14.64 31.00
C GLN A 358 12.29 13.27 31.67
N GLU A 359 11.59 13.08 32.78
CA GLU A 359 11.62 11.84 33.57
C GLU A 359 11.23 10.59 32.76
N TRP A 360 10.39 10.73 31.73
CA TRP A 360 10.06 9.60 30.86
C TRP A 360 11.25 9.08 30.07
N LEU A 361 12.09 9.98 29.56
CA LEU A 361 13.30 9.58 28.86
C LEU A 361 14.33 8.97 29.79
N LYS A 362 14.47 9.52 31.00
CA LYS A 362 15.33 8.99 32.05
C LYS A 362 14.86 7.59 32.48
N ALA A 363 13.58 7.39 32.71
CA ALA A 363 13.01 6.09 33.04
C ALA A 363 13.23 5.06 31.92
N THR A 364 13.16 5.48 30.64
CA THR A 364 13.48 4.63 29.51
C THR A 364 14.93 4.17 29.53
N TYR A 365 15.87 5.10 29.76
CA TYR A 365 17.30 4.76 29.86
C TYR A 365 17.59 3.85 31.06
N GLU A 366 17.05 4.16 32.25
CA GLU A 366 17.21 3.34 33.43
C GLU A 366 16.68 1.93 33.22
N ALA A 367 15.50 1.79 32.61
CA ALA A 367 14.94 0.49 32.26
C ALA A 367 15.84 -0.30 31.31
N LEU A 368 16.41 0.35 30.28
CA LEU A 368 17.37 -0.25 29.35
C LEU A 368 18.68 -0.68 30.05
N SER A 369 19.12 0.07 31.07
CA SER A 369 20.38 -0.17 31.77
C SER A 369 20.33 -1.39 32.69
N LYS A 370 19.14 -1.85 33.09
CA LYS A 370 18.97 -3.01 33.96
C LYS A 370 19.33 -4.32 33.25
N LYS A 371 20.38 -4.97 33.67
CA LYS A 371 20.93 -6.19 33.06
C LYS A 371 19.93 -7.35 32.94
N ARG A 372 18.92 -7.40 33.80
CA ARG A 372 17.91 -8.49 33.85
C ARG A 372 16.60 -8.11 33.18
N SER A 373 16.43 -6.89 32.69
CA SER A 373 15.17 -6.47 32.11
C SER A 373 15.07 -6.91 30.65
N ASN A 374 14.02 -7.67 30.33
CA ASN A 374 13.72 -8.09 28.97
C ASN A 374 12.71 -7.12 28.36
N LEU A 375 13.21 -5.98 27.94
CA LEU A 375 12.42 -4.89 27.38
C LEU A 375 12.61 -4.78 25.87
N GLN A 376 11.53 -4.50 25.18
CA GLN A 376 11.54 -3.98 23.84
C GLN A 376 11.37 -2.46 23.91
N VAL A 377 12.25 -1.73 23.23
CA VAL A 377 12.11 -0.29 23.04
C VAL A 377 11.93 -0.02 21.57
N ALA A 378 11.06 0.90 21.24
CA ALA A 378 10.80 1.31 19.88
C ALA A 378 10.69 2.84 19.81
N VAL A 379 11.28 3.43 18.77
CA VAL A 379 11.34 4.87 18.55
C VAL A 379 10.92 5.17 17.13
N GLY A 380 10.08 6.18 16.95
CA GLY A 380 9.61 6.61 15.65
C GLY A 380 8.48 7.62 15.75
N ALA A 381 7.36 7.38 15.08
CA ALA A 381 6.21 8.28 15.08
C ALA A 381 4.88 7.53 15.09
N ILE A 382 3.86 8.22 15.57
CA ILE A 382 2.45 7.84 15.42
C ILE A 382 1.74 8.81 14.47
N PHE A 383 0.74 8.28 13.76
CA PHE A 383 -0.14 9.03 12.87
C PHE A 383 -1.59 8.65 13.20
N PRO A 384 -2.25 9.37 14.13
CA PRO A 384 -3.63 9.09 14.51
C PRO A 384 -4.60 9.36 13.36
N TYR A 385 -5.52 8.44 13.06
CA TYR A 385 -6.45 8.57 11.93
C TYR A 385 -7.38 9.79 12.03
N ARG A 386 -7.75 10.17 13.24
CA ARG A 386 -8.65 11.30 13.49
C ARG A 386 -8.04 12.67 13.18
N THR A 387 -6.75 12.83 13.41
CA THR A 387 -6.08 14.14 13.40
C THR A 387 -5.03 14.28 12.30
N CYS A 388 -4.67 13.17 11.65
CA CYS A 388 -3.61 13.14 10.65
C CYS A 388 -4.17 12.75 9.28
N GLU A 389 -4.63 13.74 8.50
CA GLU A 389 -5.24 13.51 7.18
C GLU A 389 -4.32 12.83 6.18
N VAL A 390 -3.00 13.01 6.32
CA VAL A 390 -2.00 12.39 5.44
C VAL A 390 -2.06 10.86 5.46
N THR A 391 -2.63 10.25 6.50
CA THR A 391 -2.81 8.78 6.56
C THR A 391 -3.64 8.26 5.39
N ARG A 392 -4.60 9.04 4.89
CA ARG A 392 -5.51 8.68 3.79
C ARG A 392 -4.94 8.97 2.40
N HIS A 393 -3.70 9.46 2.33
CA HIS A 393 -3.08 9.85 1.08
C HIS A 393 -1.97 8.87 0.68
N PRO A 394 -1.72 8.61 -0.62
CA PRO A 394 -0.61 7.78 -1.07
C PRO A 394 0.75 8.24 -0.54
N ASP A 395 0.93 9.55 -0.31
CA ASP A 395 2.15 10.13 0.27
C ASP A 395 2.48 9.59 1.67
N MET A 396 1.57 8.89 2.32
CA MET A 396 1.83 8.25 3.62
C MET A 396 3.08 7.34 3.57
N ILE A 397 3.33 6.70 2.43
CA ILE A 397 4.56 5.92 2.19
C ILE A 397 5.82 6.77 2.40
N ASN A 398 5.82 8.03 1.95
CA ASN A 398 6.95 8.94 2.12
C ASN A 398 7.15 9.31 3.60
N PHE A 399 6.06 9.54 4.33
CA PHE A 399 6.14 9.85 5.77
C PHE A 399 6.64 8.66 6.57
N ILE A 400 6.22 7.43 6.24
CA ILE A 400 6.73 6.20 6.86
C ILE A 400 8.24 6.07 6.62
N ALA A 401 8.68 6.17 5.38
CA ALA A 401 10.09 6.05 5.02
C ALA A 401 10.95 7.15 5.69
N ASN A 402 10.50 8.41 5.64
CA ASN A 402 11.19 9.53 6.25
C ASN A 402 11.26 9.42 7.78
N THR A 403 10.24 8.83 8.43
CA THR A 403 10.26 8.55 9.87
C THR A 403 11.37 7.57 10.22
N TRP A 404 11.50 6.48 9.47
CA TRP A 404 12.60 5.53 9.71
C TRP A 404 13.97 6.15 9.43
N ILE A 405 14.11 6.93 8.36
CA ILE A 405 15.36 7.65 8.05
C ILE A 405 15.70 8.66 9.15
N ALA A 406 14.71 9.37 9.70
CA ALA A 406 14.93 10.31 10.80
C ALA A 406 15.49 9.63 12.07
N CYS A 407 15.16 8.37 12.29
CA CYS A 407 15.69 7.56 13.39
C CYS A 407 17.05 6.89 13.10
N LYS A 408 17.68 7.18 11.94
CA LYS A 408 19.01 6.65 11.58
C LYS A 408 20.07 6.80 12.67
N PRO A 409 20.22 7.93 13.40
CA PRO A 409 21.20 8.05 14.46
C PRO A 409 21.11 6.95 15.52
N LEU A 410 19.90 6.50 15.86
CA LEU A 410 19.68 5.40 16.79
C LEU A 410 20.17 4.06 16.21
N LEU A 411 19.91 3.81 14.92
CA LEU A 411 20.44 2.63 14.22
C LEU A 411 21.96 2.64 14.15
N ASP A 412 22.57 3.78 13.83
CA ASP A 412 24.02 3.91 13.72
C ASP A 412 24.71 3.58 15.05
N VAL A 413 24.15 4.00 16.19
CA VAL A 413 24.65 3.62 17.51
C VAL A 413 24.47 2.13 17.77
N MET A 414 23.29 1.59 17.51
CA MET A 414 23.03 0.15 17.72
C MET A 414 23.95 -0.75 16.92
N LEU A 415 24.21 -0.39 15.65
CA LEU A 415 24.94 -1.20 14.69
C LEU A 415 26.46 -0.97 14.69
N LYS A 416 26.99 -0.12 15.59
CA LYS A 416 28.44 -0.02 15.80
C LYS A 416 29.00 -1.38 16.15
N ALA A 417 30.05 -1.79 15.40
CA ALA A 417 30.76 -3.04 15.62
C ALA A 417 31.55 -3.02 16.95
#